data_0d6effe4029b33dc476f5d1652a98117
#
_entry.id   0d6effe4029b33dc476f5d1652a98117
#
_cell.length_a   1.000
_cell.length_b   1.000
_cell.length_c   1.000
_cell.angle_alpha   90.00
_cell.angle_beta   90.00
_cell.angle_gamma   90.00
#
_symmetry.space_group_name_H-M   'P 1'
#
loop_
_entity.id
_entity.type
_entity.pdbx_description
1 polymer ?
#
loop_
_entity_poly.entity_id
_entity_poly.type
_entity_poly.pdbx_seq_one_letter_code
_entity_poly.pdbx_strand_id
1 'polypeptide(L)'
;HDVLEQAGSGLFGPLKRMYLKRVFHTLRLWDAESAARADHIIVSSKEVQRRVELYCRRGSTVVYPPIDDFWLHTHDSPLTTHHSPLTIHDSQSYFLVVSTLVPYKRIELAIAACNTLNIPLVIVGEGPDRKRLQKLAGPTVTFLGYSSKENLSDLYRNAKATIVPGDEDFNLVALDSLACGTPVIAFASGGPLETILEGKTGEFFREPNAESLQEALEKYDQKKYSFDACVQQAQQFSKKQFLQNMERE
;
A
#
# COMPACT_ATOMS: atom_id res chain seq x y z
N HIS A 1 -14.19 -13.12 -1.15
CA HIS A 1 -15.51 -13.06 -1.79
C HIS A 1 -15.37 -12.97 -3.32
N ASP A 2 -14.51 -12.10 -3.83
CA ASP A 2 -14.36 -11.78 -5.27
C ASP A 2 -14.00 -12.98 -6.16
N VAL A 3 -13.16 -13.91 -5.67
CA VAL A 3 -12.76 -15.11 -6.42
C VAL A 3 -13.95 -16.05 -6.69
N LEU A 4 -14.91 -16.10 -5.75
CA LEU A 4 -16.12 -16.93 -5.90
C LEU A 4 -17.15 -16.28 -6.83
N GLU A 5 -17.20 -14.94 -6.88
CA GLU A 5 -18.08 -14.21 -7.79
C GLU A 5 -17.56 -14.27 -9.23
N GLN A 6 -16.24 -14.06 -9.42
CA GLN A 6 -15.60 -14.19 -10.74
C GLN A 6 -15.67 -15.61 -11.31
N ALA A 7 -15.67 -16.64 -10.45
CA ALA A 7 -15.77 -18.03 -10.87
C ALA A 7 -17.18 -18.44 -11.32
N GLY A 8 -18.20 -17.60 -11.07
CA GLY A 8 -19.60 -17.87 -11.40
C GLY A 8 -20.02 -17.55 -12.84
N SER A 9 -19.15 -16.92 -13.65
CA SER A 9 -19.44 -16.56 -15.03
C SER A 9 -19.10 -17.70 -16.00
N GLY A 10 -20.10 -18.30 -16.65
CA GLY A 10 -19.97 -19.32 -17.69
C GLY A 10 -20.80 -20.58 -17.47
N LEU A 11 -20.89 -21.43 -18.50
CA LEU A 11 -21.74 -22.65 -18.53
C LEU A 11 -21.45 -23.66 -17.39
N PHE A 12 -20.21 -23.67 -16.88
CA PHE A 12 -19.76 -24.49 -15.75
C PHE A 12 -19.60 -23.71 -14.44
N GLY A 13 -20.10 -22.46 -14.38
CA GLY A 13 -19.97 -21.57 -13.23
C GLY A 13 -20.43 -22.17 -11.90
N PRO A 14 -21.64 -22.79 -11.81
CA PRO A 14 -22.13 -23.38 -10.57
C PRO A 14 -21.26 -24.54 -10.06
N LEU A 15 -20.77 -25.40 -10.96
CA LEU A 15 -19.93 -26.55 -10.61
C LEU A 15 -18.56 -26.10 -10.10
N LYS A 16 -17.95 -25.13 -10.78
CA LYS A 16 -16.68 -24.50 -10.40
C LYS A 16 -16.81 -23.80 -9.04
N ARG A 17 -17.91 -23.07 -8.82
CA ARG A 17 -18.20 -22.41 -7.54
C ARG A 17 -18.36 -23.41 -6.39
N MET A 18 -19.04 -24.54 -6.62
CA MET A 18 -19.20 -25.62 -5.62
C MET A 18 -17.86 -26.26 -5.29
N TYR A 19 -17.04 -26.56 -6.31
CA TYR A 19 -15.69 -27.09 -6.12
C TYR A 19 -14.81 -26.12 -5.32
N LEU A 20 -14.77 -24.83 -5.69
CA LEU A 20 -14.01 -23.82 -4.97
C LEU A 20 -14.49 -23.64 -3.53
N LYS A 21 -15.80 -23.67 -3.26
CA LYS A 21 -16.33 -23.62 -1.90
C LYS A 21 -15.81 -24.77 -1.05
N ARG A 22 -15.74 -26.01 -1.63
CA ARG A 22 -15.24 -27.18 -0.94
C ARG A 22 -13.73 -27.09 -0.68
N VAL A 23 -12.96 -26.64 -1.67
CA VAL A 23 -11.51 -26.39 -1.51
C VAL A 23 -11.26 -25.34 -0.42
N PHE A 24 -11.95 -24.20 -0.47
CA PHE A 24 -11.78 -23.17 0.56
C PHE A 24 -12.23 -23.63 1.95
N HIS A 25 -13.25 -24.48 2.04
CA HIS A 25 -13.63 -25.07 3.32
C HIS A 25 -12.51 -25.94 3.90
N THR A 26 -11.93 -26.82 3.08
CA THR A 26 -10.79 -27.66 3.48
C THR A 26 -9.58 -26.83 3.87
N LEU A 27 -9.26 -25.78 3.09
CA LEU A 27 -8.16 -24.87 3.41
C LEU A 27 -8.37 -24.14 4.74
N ARG A 28 -9.60 -23.70 5.04
CA ARG A 28 -9.91 -23.05 6.34
C ARG A 28 -9.74 -24.01 7.52
N LEU A 29 -10.15 -25.27 7.37
CA LEU A 29 -9.93 -26.27 8.41
C LEU A 29 -8.44 -26.52 8.64
N TRP A 30 -7.68 -26.69 7.55
CA TRP A 30 -6.25 -26.87 7.61
C TRP A 30 -5.52 -25.67 8.22
N ASP A 31 -5.90 -24.46 7.86
CA ASP A 31 -5.35 -23.22 8.38
C ASP A 31 -5.60 -23.08 9.89
N ALA A 32 -6.83 -23.32 10.34
CA ALA A 32 -7.18 -23.31 11.76
C ALA A 32 -6.40 -24.37 12.56
N GLU A 33 -6.24 -25.57 11.99
CA GLU A 33 -5.50 -26.67 12.62
C GLU A 33 -3.99 -26.39 12.65
N SER A 34 -3.46 -25.74 11.61
CA SER A 34 -2.06 -25.27 11.55
C SER A 34 -1.77 -24.20 12.59
N ALA A 35 -2.66 -23.24 12.74
CA ALA A 35 -2.56 -22.20 13.76
C ALA A 35 -2.61 -22.79 15.19
N ALA A 36 -3.35 -23.87 15.41
CA ALA A 36 -3.43 -24.55 16.72
C ALA A 36 -2.10 -25.19 17.15
N ARG A 37 -1.23 -25.54 16.19
CA ARG A 37 0.07 -26.19 16.46
C ARG A 37 1.20 -25.23 16.82
N ALA A 38 1.04 -23.94 16.56
CA ALA A 38 2.05 -22.95 16.88
C ALA A 38 2.06 -22.66 18.39
N ASP A 39 3.22 -22.64 19.05
CA ASP A 39 3.36 -22.25 20.44
C ASP A 39 3.09 -20.76 20.59
N HIS A 40 3.75 -19.93 19.78
CA HIS A 40 3.57 -18.49 19.69
C HIS A 40 3.20 -18.05 18.27
N ILE A 41 2.33 -17.04 18.15
CA ILE A 41 1.96 -16.41 16.89
C ILE A 41 2.42 -14.95 16.94
N ILE A 42 3.34 -14.59 16.04
CA ILE A 42 3.79 -13.22 15.84
C ILE A 42 3.14 -12.70 14.55
N VAL A 43 2.63 -11.48 14.60
CA VAL A 43 1.89 -10.87 13.49
C VAL A 43 2.45 -9.50 13.15
N SER A 44 2.26 -9.07 11.90
CA SER A 44 2.84 -7.85 11.34
C SER A 44 2.10 -6.57 11.71
N SER A 45 0.87 -6.65 12.23
CA SER A 45 0.04 -5.48 12.57
C SER A 45 -1.08 -5.86 13.54
N LYS A 46 -1.69 -4.85 14.14
CA LYS A 46 -2.92 -5.03 14.96
C LYS A 46 -4.10 -5.52 14.13
N GLU A 47 -4.16 -5.12 12.86
CA GLU A 47 -5.20 -5.63 11.96
C GLU A 47 -5.02 -7.15 11.73
N VAL A 48 -3.80 -7.62 11.49
CA VAL A 48 -3.53 -9.07 11.39
C VAL A 48 -3.78 -9.77 12.72
N GLN A 49 -3.41 -9.14 13.86
CA GLN A 49 -3.73 -9.65 15.20
C GLN A 49 -5.23 -9.88 15.38
N ARG A 50 -6.04 -8.88 15.06
CA ARG A 50 -7.50 -8.96 15.10
C ARG A 50 -8.04 -10.11 14.23
N ARG A 51 -7.46 -10.31 13.04
CA ARG A 51 -7.85 -11.42 12.15
C ARG A 51 -7.45 -12.79 12.74
N VAL A 52 -6.27 -12.93 13.34
CA VAL A 52 -5.85 -14.17 14.02
C VAL A 52 -6.81 -14.49 15.19
N GLU A 53 -7.14 -13.50 15.97
CA GLU A 53 -8.12 -13.64 17.07
C GLU A 53 -9.50 -14.08 16.56
N LEU A 54 -9.99 -13.44 15.50
CA LEU A 54 -11.31 -13.70 14.92
C LEU A 54 -11.41 -15.07 14.26
N TYR A 55 -10.40 -15.45 13.47
CA TYR A 55 -10.48 -16.65 12.62
C TYR A 55 -9.80 -17.88 13.25
N CYS A 56 -8.70 -17.69 13.96
CA CYS A 56 -7.95 -18.78 14.59
C CYS A 56 -8.28 -18.93 16.08
N ARG A 57 -8.95 -17.93 16.68
CA ARG A 57 -9.27 -17.88 18.13
C ARG A 57 -8.02 -18.04 19.00
N ARG A 58 -6.90 -17.49 18.56
CA ARG A 58 -5.60 -17.53 19.21
C ARG A 58 -5.12 -16.12 19.53
N GLY A 59 -4.46 -15.97 20.68
CA GLY A 59 -3.68 -14.79 20.96
C GLY A 59 -2.44 -14.70 20.07
N SER A 60 -1.98 -13.49 19.79
CA SER A 60 -0.75 -13.24 19.05
C SER A 60 -0.09 -11.95 19.52
N THR A 61 1.20 -11.82 19.27
CA THR A 61 1.99 -10.63 19.58
C THR A 61 2.27 -9.84 18.30
N VAL A 62 2.09 -8.52 18.35
CA VAL A 62 2.40 -7.64 17.21
C VAL A 62 3.88 -7.28 17.24
N VAL A 63 4.60 -7.68 16.22
CA VAL A 63 5.96 -7.19 15.93
C VAL A 63 5.97 -6.62 14.52
N TYR A 64 6.05 -5.30 14.44
CA TYR A 64 6.01 -4.59 13.15
C TYR A 64 7.22 -4.96 12.30
N PRO A 65 7.02 -5.33 11.00
CA PRO A 65 8.12 -5.64 10.11
C PRO A 65 9.00 -4.40 9.88
N PRO A 66 10.31 -4.61 9.72
CA PRO A 66 11.24 -3.49 9.54
C PRO A 66 11.15 -2.94 8.13
N ILE A 67 11.38 -1.63 8.02
CA ILE A 67 11.71 -1.00 6.75
C ILE A 67 13.13 -1.42 6.32
N ASP A 68 13.37 -1.52 5.02
CA ASP A 68 14.72 -1.77 4.47
C ASP A 68 15.62 -0.55 4.76
N ASP A 69 16.82 -0.82 5.28
CA ASP A 69 17.81 0.20 5.65
C ASP A 69 18.17 1.13 4.45
N PHE A 70 18.05 0.64 3.22
CA PHE A 70 18.22 1.44 2.02
C PHE A 70 17.39 2.73 2.06
N TRP A 71 16.10 2.63 2.42
CA TRP A 71 15.20 3.79 2.45
C TRP A 71 15.57 4.82 3.51
N LEU A 72 16.09 4.38 4.66
CA LEU A 72 16.50 5.27 5.75
C LEU A 72 17.77 6.07 5.46
N HIS A 73 18.60 5.62 4.52
CA HIS A 73 19.85 6.26 4.14
C HIS A 73 19.80 7.03 2.81
N THR A 74 18.65 7.08 2.16
CA THR A 74 18.51 7.81 0.88
C THR A 74 18.73 9.31 1.01
N HIS A 75 18.66 9.87 2.24
CA HIS A 75 18.84 11.31 2.49
C HIS A 75 20.30 11.76 2.34
N ASP A 76 21.25 10.87 2.60
CA ASP A 76 22.68 11.17 2.58
C ASP A 76 23.25 11.16 1.15
N SER A 77 22.49 10.63 0.20
CA SER A 77 22.87 10.61 -1.20
C SER A 77 22.38 11.87 -1.91
N PRO A 78 23.26 12.61 -2.63
CA PRO A 78 22.80 13.67 -3.49
C PRO A 78 21.78 13.09 -4.48
N LEU A 79 20.74 13.86 -4.80
CA LEU A 79 19.81 13.51 -5.88
C LEU A 79 20.67 13.17 -7.10
N THR A 80 20.75 11.87 -7.41
CA THR A 80 21.50 11.46 -8.57
C THR A 80 20.78 12.02 -9.78
N THR A 81 21.43 12.95 -10.48
CA THR A 81 21.02 13.43 -11.80
C THR A 81 21.19 12.33 -12.85
N HIS A 82 20.99 11.07 -12.46
CA HIS A 82 20.82 10.01 -13.43
C HIS A 82 19.49 10.30 -14.12
N HIS A 83 19.62 10.79 -15.33
CA HIS A 83 18.52 10.91 -16.27
C HIS A 83 17.69 9.64 -16.20
N SER A 84 16.66 9.67 -15.36
CA SER A 84 15.55 8.73 -15.52
C SER A 84 15.10 8.94 -16.97
N PRO A 85 15.01 7.89 -17.81
CA PRO A 85 14.52 8.03 -19.17
C PRO A 85 13.05 8.45 -19.22
N LEU A 86 12.53 8.89 -18.09
CA LEU A 86 11.18 9.30 -17.86
C LEU A 86 11.10 10.80 -18.11
N THR A 87 10.65 11.16 -19.31
CA THR A 87 10.08 12.48 -19.60
C THR A 87 8.77 12.66 -18.81
N ILE A 88 8.85 12.58 -17.48
CA ILE A 88 7.91 13.30 -16.63
C ILE A 88 8.35 14.74 -16.84
N HIS A 89 7.51 15.55 -17.47
CA HIS A 89 7.79 16.96 -17.70
C HIS A 89 8.38 17.56 -16.41
N ASP A 90 9.61 18.06 -16.47
CA ASP A 90 10.48 18.52 -15.38
C ASP A 90 9.86 19.61 -14.46
N SER A 91 8.59 19.93 -14.60
CA SER A 91 7.91 21.03 -13.92
C SER A 91 6.59 20.69 -13.23
N GLN A 92 6.07 19.46 -13.31
CA GLN A 92 4.79 19.12 -12.66
C GLN A 92 4.99 18.13 -11.51
N SER A 93 4.74 18.58 -10.29
CA SER A 93 4.63 17.70 -9.12
C SER A 93 3.42 16.78 -9.27
N TYR A 94 3.60 15.49 -9.02
CA TYR A 94 2.63 14.42 -9.23
C TYR A 94 2.29 13.69 -7.93
N PHE A 95 1.19 12.94 -7.93
CA PHE A 95 0.90 11.92 -6.94
C PHE A 95 1.43 10.56 -7.41
N LEU A 96 1.86 9.72 -6.49
CA LEU A 96 2.52 8.45 -6.79
C LEU A 96 1.69 7.28 -6.24
N VAL A 97 1.54 6.23 -7.05
CA VAL A 97 1.08 4.90 -6.62
C VAL A 97 2.19 3.89 -6.90
N VAL A 98 2.61 3.16 -5.88
CA VAL A 98 3.57 2.05 -6.00
C VAL A 98 2.88 0.78 -5.54
N SER A 99 2.62 -0.15 -6.46
CA SER A 99 1.85 -1.35 -6.12
C SER A 99 1.98 -2.46 -7.15
N THR A 100 1.76 -3.70 -6.71
CA THR A 100 1.36 -4.75 -7.65
C THR A 100 -0.04 -4.43 -8.20
N LEU A 101 -0.19 -4.46 -9.52
CA LEU A 101 -1.44 -4.08 -10.19
C LEU A 101 -2.44 -5.26 -10.17
N VAL A 102 -3.15 -5.39 -9.05
CA VAL A 102 -4.20 -6.40 -8.80
C VAL A 102 -5.48 -5.73 -8.27
N PRO A 103 -6.66 -6.31 -8.49
CA PRO A 103 -7.94 -5.64 -8.20
C PRO A 103 -8.10 -5.17 -6.75
N TYR A 104 -7.68 -5.96 -5.75
CA TYR A 104 -7.87 -5.60 -4.34
C TYR A 104 -7.04 -4.39 -3.88
N LYS A 105 -6.03 -3.98 -4.63
CA LYS A 105 -5.26 -2.75 -4.39
C LYS A 105 -6.03 -1.48 -4.79
N ARG A 106 -7.17 -1.61 -5.48
CA ARG A 106 -8.11 -0.53 -5.80
C ARG A 106 -7.49 0.70 -6.46
N ILE A 107 -6.49 0.48 -7.31
CA ILE A 107 -5.76 1.57 -7.99
C ILE A 107 -6.68 2.41 -8.87
N GLU A 108 -7.79 1.84 -9.34
CA GLU A 108 -8.83 2.56 -10.08
C GLU A 108 -9.40 3.77 -9.31
N LEU A 109 -9.41 3.75 -7.97
CA LEU A 109 -9.87 4.90 -7.18
C LEU A 109 -8.92 6.08 -7.33
N ALA A 110 -7.60 5.83 -7.30
CA ALA A 110 -6.60 6.87 -7.54
C ALA A 110 -6.68 7.43 -8.96
N ILE A 111 -6.86 6.55 -9.96
CA ILE A 111 -7.03 6.97 -11.35
C ILE A 111 -8.29 7.84 -11.50
N ALA A 112 -9.43 7.41 -10.97
CA ALA A 112 -10.68 8.14 -11.07
C ALA A 112 -10.60 9.52 -10.39
N ALA A 113 -10.05 9.57 -9.16
CA ALA A 113 -9.88 10.82 -8.42
C ALA A 113 -8.96 11.81 -9.17
N CYS A 114 -7.79 11.34 -9.63
CA CYS A 114 -6.83 12.18 -10.35
C CYS A 114 -7.36 12.62 -11.73
N ASN A 115 -8.11 11.78 -12.44
CA ASN A 115 -8.78 12.17 -13.68
C ASN A 115 -9.78 13.31 -13.45
N THR A 116 -10.64 13.20 -12.42
CA THR A 116 -11.64 14.21 -12.09
C THR A 116 -11.00 15.55 -11.70
N LEU A 117 -9.95 15.51 -10.91
CA LEU A 117 -9.22 16.71 -10.47
C LEU A 117 -8.22 17.23 -11.52
N ASN A 118 -8.03 16.50 -12.62
CA ASN A 118 -7.05 16.79 -13.67
C ASN A 118 -5.62 17.00 -13.12
N ILE A 119 -5.21 16.16 -12.17
CA ILE A 119 -3.90 16.20 -11.54
C ILE A 119 -3.00 15.04 -11.98
N PRO A 120 -1.67 15.25 -12.09
CA PRO A 120 -0.75 14.20 -12.51
C PRO A 120 -0.66 13.05 -11.51
N LEU A 121 -0.78 11.82 -12.05
CA LEU A 121 -0.62 10.56 -11.32
C LEU A 121 0.42 9.68 -12.01
N VAL A 122 1.42 9.23 -11.24
CA VAL A 122 2.41 8.25 -11.68
C VAL A 122 2.12 6.92 -11.00
N ILE A 123 2.03 5.85 -11.78
CA ILE A 123 1.78 4.49 -11.29
C ILE A 123 3.00 3.62 -11.60
N VAL A 124 3.63 3.10 -10.54
CA VAL A 124 4.77 2.20 -10.60
C VAL A 124 4.35 0.79 -10.19
N GLY A 125 4.73 -0.18 -10.98
CA GLY A 125 4.50 -1.60 -10.74
C GLY A 125 3.89 -2.32 -11.91
N GLU A 126 3.76 -3.63 -11.76
CA GLU A 126 3.25 -4.57 -12.76
C GLU A 126 2.16 -5.44 -12.14
N GLY A 127 1.34 -6.04 -12.99
CA GLY A 127 0.32 -6.98 -12.55
C GLY A 127 -0.75 -7.26 -13.61
N PRO A 128 -1.58 -8.27 -13.37
CA PRO A 128 -2.59 -8.72 -14.34
C PRO A 128 -3.65 -7.66 -14.64
N ASP A 129 -3.86 -6.71 -13.73
CA ASP A 129 -4.88 -5.67 -13.88
C ASP A 129 -4.42 -4.44 -14.70
N ARG A 130 -3.14 -4.40 -15.11
CA ARG A 130 -2.56 -3.27 -15.84
C ARG A 130 -3.39 -2.83 -17.04
N LYS A 131 -3.83 -3.79 -17.89
CA LYS A 131 -4.60 -3.48 -19.09
C LYS A 131 -5.96 -2.84 -18.78
N ARG A 132 -6.61 -3.27 -17.70
CA ARG A 132 -7.88 -2.67 -17.26
C ARG A 132 -7.65 -1.26 -16.75
N LEU A 133 -6.65 -1.06 -15.91
CA LEU A 133 -6.31 0.24 -15.33
C LEU A 133 -5.89 1.25 -16.41
N GLN A 134 -5.11 0.83 -17.42
CA GLN A 134 -4.73 1.69 -18.54
C GLN A 134 -5.93 2.19 -19.36
N LYS A 135 -7.01 1.40 -19.46
CA LYS A 135 -8.26 1.84 -20.14
C LYS A 135 -9.04 2.89 -19.35
N LEU A 136 -8.86 2.95 -18.03
CA LEU A 136 -9.48 3.94 -17.13
C LEU A 136 -8.65 5.23 -17.04
N ALA A 137 -7.38 5.16 -17.40
CA ALA A 137 -6.44 6.27 -17.27
C ALA A 137 -6.76 7.41 -18.25
N GLY A 138 -6.81 8.63 -17.73
CA GLY A 138 -6.86 9.85 -18.51
C GLY A 138 -5.46 10.32 -18.92
N PRO A 139 -5.36 11.50 -19.58
CA PRO A 139 -4.10 12.02 -20.11
C PRO A 139 -3.06 12.40 -19.05
N THR A 140 -3.47 12.58 -17.81
CA THR A 140 -2.60 12.95 -16.68
C THR A 140 -2.02 11.73 -15.95
N VAL A 141 -2.38 10.49 -16.33
CA VAL A 141 -1.96 9.26 -15.68
C VAL A 141 -0.85 8.56 -16.47
N THR A 142 0.29 8.34 -15.83
CA THR A 142 1.46 7.69 -16.43
C THR A 142 1.77 6.36 -15.74
N PHE A 143 1.97 5.28 -16.51
CA PHE A 143 2.38 3.96 -16.03
C PHE A 143 3.84 3.70 -16.37
N LEU A 144 4.68 3.54 -15.36
CA LEU A 144 6.12 3.33 -15.54
C LEU A 144 6.53 1.85 -15.57
N GLY A 145 5.66 0.94 -15.10
CA GLY A 145 6.02 -0.45 -14.94
C GLY A 145 6.93 -0.68 -13.72
N TYR A 146 7.79 -1.70 -13.78
CA TYR A 146 8.76 -1.98 -12.71
C TYR A 146 9.83 -0.88 -12.64
N SER A 147 10.24 -0.53 -11.43
CA SER A 147 11.33 0.42 -11.17
C SER A 147 12.32 -0.15 -10.17
N SER A 148 13.62 0.16 -10.32
CA SER A 148 14.62 -0.18 -9.30
C SER A 148 14.42 0.63 -8.03
N LYS A 149 15.03 0.21 -6.90
CA LYS A 149 14.94 0.94 -5.63
C LYS A 149 15.46 2.36 -5.74
N GLU A 150 16.56 2.57 -6.47
CA GLU A 150 17.19 3.87 -6.69
C GLU A 150 16.24 4.81 -7.42
N ASN A 151 15.71 4.37 -8.56
CA ASN A 151 14.74 5.16 -9.33
C ASN A 151 13.46 5.42 -8.53
N LEU A 152 13.02 4.43 -7.74
CA LEU A 152 11.83 4.54 -6.91
C LEU A 152 12.03 5.54 -5.77
N SER A 153 13.24 5.61 -5.20
CA SER A 153 13.61 6.64 -4.23
C SER A 153 13.44 8.05 -4.80
N ASP A 154 13.92 8.27 -6.03
CA ASP A 154 13.77 9.55 -6.71
C ASP A 154 12.28 9.86 -7.00
N LEU A 155 11.50 8.84 -7.38
CA LEU A 155 10.06 8.99 -7.60
C LEU A 155 9.31 9.37 -6.31
N TYR A 156 9.64 8.74 -5.19
CA TYR A 156 9.06 9.14 -3.88
C TYR A 156 9.42 10.59 -3.54
N ARG A 157 10.69 10.95 -3.58
CA ARG A 157 11.20 12.28 -3.18
C ARG A 157 10.63 13.43 -4.00
N ASN A 158 10.27 13.18 -5.26
CA ASN A 158 9.68 14.17 -6.15
C ASN A 158 8.14 14.15 -6.18
N ALA A 159 7.50 13.18 -5.55
CA ALA A 159 6.06 13.12 -5.45
C ALA A 159 5.51 14.11 -4.40
N LYS A 160 4.31 14.64 -4.64
CA LYS A 160 3.56 15.40 -3.63
C LYS A 160 3.20 14.52 -2.44
N ALA A 161 2.65 13.36 -2.74
CA ALA A 161 2.32 12.30 -1.79
C ALA A 161 2.21 10.96 -2.50
N THR A 162 2.37 9.88 -1.74
CA THR A 162 2.05 8.52 -2.21
C THR A 162 0.61 8.18 -1.85
N ILE A 163 -0.14 7.64 -2.81
CA ILE A 163 -1.54 7.21 -2.61
C ILE A 163 -1.55 5.69 -2.39
N VAL A 164 -2.19 5.26 -1.32
CA VAL A 164 -2.43 3.86 -0.95
C VAL A 164 -3.93 3.61 -0.90
N PRO A 165 -4.57 3.23 -2.03
CA PRO A 165 -6.03 3.21 -2.11
C PRO A 165 -6.66 1.89 -1.64
N GLY A 166 -5.87 0.83 -1.48
CA GLY A 166 -6.33 -0.49 -1.04
C GLY A 166 -6.31 -0.69 0.47
N ASP A 167 -7.00 -1.74 0.90
CA ASP A 167 -6.90 -2.27 2.26
C ASP A 167 -5.61 -3.07 2.40
N GLU A 168 -4.79 -2.75 3.39
CA GLU A 168 -3.44 -3.28 3.55
C GLU A 168 -3.23 -3.87 4.95
N ASP A 169 -2.57 -5.02 5.02
CA ASP A 169 -2.27 -5.67 6.30
C ASP A 169 -1.26 -4.87 7.14
N PHE A 170 -0.24 -4.28 6.52
CA PHE A 170 0.76 -3.42 7.16
C PHE A 170 1.17 -2.24 6.29
N ASN A 171 1.50 -2.48 5.02
CA ASN A 171 1.90 -1.52 4.01
C ASN A 171 3.32 -0.94 4.16
N LEU A 172 4.32 -1.70 3.72
CA LEU A 172 5.71 -1.23 3.63
C LEU A 172 5.88 -0.06 2.64
N VAL A 173 5.05 0.03 1.59
CA VAL A 173 5.10 1.15 0.61
C VAL A 173 4.85 2.49 1.30
N ALA A 174 3.95 2.55 2.30
CA ALA A 174 3.74 3.76 3.08
C ALA A 174 5.01 4.15 3.84
N LEU A 175 5.67 3.18 4.47
CA LEU A 175 6.92 3.41 5.20
C LEU A 175 8.08 3.81 4.29
N ASP A 176 8.21 3.19 3.11
CA ASP A 176 9.21 3.55 2.10
C ASP A 176 9.02 5.01 1.65
N SER A 177 7.77 5.42 1.42
CA SER A 177 7.41 6.80 1.11
C SER A 177 7.80 7.77 2.23
N LEU A 178 7.40 7.46 3.47
CA LEU A 178 7.73 8.28 4.65
C LEU A 178 9.23 8.37 4.87
N ALA A 179 9.97 7.28 4.68
CA ALA A 179 11.42 7.26 4.78
C ALA A 179 12.10 8.16 3.72
N CYS A 180 11.49 8.31 2.55
CA CYS A 180 11.91 9.29 1.54
C CYS A 180 11.44 10.73 1.84
N GLY A 181 10.80 10.98 2.98
CA GLY A 181 10.26 12.28 3.37
C GLY A 181 8.94 12.66 2.71
N THR A 182 8.29 11.72 2.03
CA THR A 182 7.08 11.95 1.24
C THR A 182 5.87 11.47 2.01
N PRO A 183 4.86 12.34 2.26
CA PRO A 183 3.65 12.00 2.98
C PRO A 183 2.78 11.02 2.21
N VAL A 184 1.82 10.38 2.91
CA VAL A 184 0.97 9.33 2.35
C VAL A 184 -0.51 9.71 2.48
N ILE A 185 -1.28 9.45 1.41
CA ILE A 185 -2.74 9.51 1.44
C ILE A 185 -3.25 8.08 1.31
N ALA A 186 -3.89 7.56 2.36
CA ALA A 186 -4.28 6.16 2.42
C ALA A 186 -5.76 5.95 2.72
N PHE A 187 -6.28 4.80 2.30
CA PHE A 187 -7.56 4.34 2.79
C PHE A 187 -7.48 4.06 4.30
N ALA A 188 -8.46 4.55 5.06
CA ALA A 188 -8.49 4.44 6.52
C ALA A 188 -8.82 3.01 6.98
N SER A 189 -7.98 2.03 6.61
CA SER A 189 -8.15 0.63 6.95
C SER A 189 -6.80 -0.07 7.15
N GLY A 190 -6.76 -1.02 8.07
CA GLY A 190 -5.62 -1.91 8.27
C GLY A 190 -4.33 -1.21 8.73
N GLY A 191 -3.21 -1.68 8.21
CA GLY A 191 -1.86 -1.25 8.60
C GLY A 191 -1.55 0.24 8.40
N PRO A 192 -2.06 0.93 7.38
CA PRO A 192 -1.90 2.38 7.26
C PRO A 192 -2.28 3.19 8.50
N LEU A 193 -3.30 2.76 9.26
CA LEU A 193 -3.72 3.38 10.53
C LEU A 193 -2.67 3.28 11.64
N GLU A 194 -1.69 2.39 11.48
CA GLU A 194 -0.62 2.14 12.45
C GLU A 194 0.70 2.81 12.04
N THR A 195 0.86 3.12 10.75
CA THR A 195 2.10 3.65 10.17
C THR A 195 2.04 5.14 9.87
N ILE A 196 0.85 5.69 9.60
CA ILE A 196 0.63 7.08 9.21
C ILE A 196 0.06 7.88 10.38
N LEU A 197 0.60 9.06 10.62
CA LEU A 197 0.08 10.03 11.58
C LEU A 197 -0.76 11.07 10.82
N GLU A 198 -2.09 10.98 10.96
CA GLU A 198 -3.03 11.89 10.27
C GLU A 198 -2.71 13.35 10.60
N GLY A 199 -2.61 14.17 9.56
CA GLY A 199 -2.27 15.59 9.66
C GLY A 199 -0.80 15.91 9.89
N LYS A 200 0.08 14.90 10.09
CA LYS A 200 1.53 15.07 10.28
C LYS A 200 2.36 14.40 9.18
N THR A 201 2.05 13.14 8.88
CA THR A 201 2.78 12.37 7.87
C THR A 201 1.89 11.89 6.74
N GLY A 202 0.60 12.23 6.77
CA GLY A 202 -0.34 11.90 5.73
C GLY A 202 -1.78 12.21 6.09
N GLU A 203 -2.69 11.82 5.21
CA GLU A 203 -4.13 11.95 5.33
C GLU A 203 -4.83 10.61 5.08
N PHE A 204 -6.03 10.48 5.61
CA PHE A 204 -6.89 9.34 5.33
C PHE A 204 -8.15 9.76 4.56
N PHE A 205 -8.51 8.94 3.56
CA PHE A 205 -9.88 8.92 3.05
C PHE A 205 -10.63 7.73 3.66
N ARG A 206 -11.91 7.92 3.98
CA ARG A 206 -12.63 7.01 4.88
C ARG A 206 -13.60 6.07 4.16
N GLU A 207 -14.07 6.46 2.98
CA GLU A 207 -14.95 5.63 2.17
C GLU A 207 -14.17 5.06 0.97
N PRO A 208 -14.38 3.77 0.62
CA PRO A 208 -13.63 3.12 -0.46
C PRO A 208 -14.16 3.52 -1.84
N ASN A 209 -14.22 4.82 -2.11
CA ASN A 209 -14.68 5.42 -3.36
C ASN A 209 -13.77 6.58 -3.81
N ALA A 210 -13.92 7.00 -5.06
CA ALA A 210 -13.10 8.05 -5.64
C ALA A 210 -13.39 9.44 -5.06
N GLU A 211 -14.63 9.70 -4.67
CA GLU A 211 -15.10 10.96 -4.10
C GLU A 211 -14.39 11.25 -2.77
N SER A 212 -14.36 10.26 -1.87
CA SER A 212 -13.66 10.40 -0.58
C SER A 212 -12.14 10.62 -0.76
N LEU A 213 -11.54 9.98 -1.76
CA LEU A 213 -10.13 10.23 -2.10
C LEU A 213 -9.93 11.63 -2.70
N GLN A 214 -10.86 12.13 -3.53
CA GLN A 214 -10.81 13.51 -4.05
C GLN A 214 -10.80 14.53 -2.92
N GLU A 215 -11.71 14.40 -1.95
CA GLU A 215 -11.76 15.27 -0.77
C GLU A 215 -10.43 15.25 0.01
N ALA A 216 -9.81 14.08 0.16
CA ALA A 216 -8.51 13.96 0.83
C ALA A 216 -7.38 14.62 0.03
N LEU A 217 -7.38 14.49 -1.31
CA LEU A 217 -6.41 15.14 -2.20
C LEU A 217 -6.53 16.68 -2.17
N GLU A 218 -7.75 17.22 -2.20
CA GLU A 218 -8.01 18.65 -2.09
C GLU A 218 -7.54 19.20 -0.74
N LYS A 219 -7.85 18.48 0.34
CA LYS A 219 -7.45 18.82 1.71
C LYS A 219 -5.94 18.80 1.88
N TYR A 220 -5.27 17.84 1.22
CA TYR A 220 -3.81 17.73 1.23
C TYR A 220 -3.14 18.95 0.61
N ASP A 221 -3.60 19.45 -0.54
CA ASP A 221 -3.01 20.62 -1.22
C ASP A 221 -3.03 21.90 -0.37
N GLN A 222 -3.88 21.95 0.67
CA GLN A 222 -3.97 23.06 1.63
C GLN A 222 -3.05 22.91 2.86
N LYS A 223 -2.42 21.76 3.05
CA LYS A 223 -1.58 21.45 4.22
C LYS A 223 -0.09 21.46 3.87
N LYS A 224 0.73 21.82 4.87
CA LYS A 224 2.19 21.69 4.80
C LYS A 224 2.64 20.50 5.66
N TYR A 225 3.21 19.48 5.02
CA TYR A 225 3.80 18.34 5.69
C TYR A 225 5.31 18.52 5.84
N SER A 226 5.84 18.08 6.99
CA SER A 226 7.28 18.14 7.27
C SER A 226 7.98 16.89 6.78
N PHE A 227 9.04 17.07 6.00
CA PHE A 227 9.97 15.99 5.63
C PHE A 227 10.48 15.25 6.85
N ASP A 228 10.97 15.98 7.86
CA ASP A 228 11.54 15.39 9.08
C ASP A 228 10.51 14.56 9.86
N ALA A 229 9.24 15.00 9.91
CA ALA A 229 8.19 14.25 10.57
C ALA A 229 7.92 12.90 9.87
N CYS A 230 7.95 12.86 8.53
CA CYS A 230 7.82 11.63 7.77
C CYS A 230 8.97 10.67 8.07
N VAL A 231 10.21 11.15 7.99
CA VAL A 231 11.42 10.34 8.25
C VAL A 231 11.45 9.82 9.68
N GLN A 232 11.16 10.67 10.67
CA GLN A 232 11.10 10.27 12.07
C GLN A 232 10.05 9.17 12.32
N GLN A 233 8.90 9.25 11.65
CA GLN A 233 7.88 8.21 11.73
C GLN A 233 8.38 6.90 11.14
N ALA A 234 9.01 6.92 9.95
CA ALA A 234 9.58 5.72 9.33
C ALA A 234 10.66 5.06 10.20
N GLN A 235 11.49 5.85 10.88
CA GLN A 235 12.55 5.35 11.78
C GLN A 235 12.02 4.52 12.96
N GLN A 236 10.77 4.70 13.38
CA GLN A 236 10.14 3.87 14.41
C GLN A 236 10.00 2.40 13.97
N PHE A 237 10.07 2.14 12.67
CA PHE A 237 9.99 0.81 12.06
C PHE A 237 11.36 0.33 11.54
N SER A 238 12.45 0.79 12.15
CA SER A 238 13.80 0.38 11.77
C SER A 238 14.08 -1.08 12.11
N LYS A 239 15.05 -1.68 11.39
CA LYS A 239 15.54 -3.03 11.67
C LYS A 239 16.00 -3.22 13.12
N LYS A 240 16.64 -2.18 13.70
CA LYS A 240 17.06 -2.19 15.10
C LYS A 240 15.86 -2.37 16.05
N GLN A 241 14.79 -1.59 15.82
CA GLN A 241 13.57 -1.67 16.65
C GLN A 241 12.88 -3.04 16.49
N PHE A 242 12.84 -3.57 15.27
CA PHE A 242 12.29 -4.89 15.00
C PHE A 242 13.04 -5.97 15.78
N LEU A 243 14.38 -6.01 15.70
CA LEU A 243 15.19 -7.00 16.43
C LEU A 243 14.99 -6.91 17.93
N GLN A 244 14.96 -5.69 18.50
CA GLN A 244 14.69 -5.50 19.93
C GLN A 244 13.32 -6.01 20.36
N ASN A 245 12.31 -5.85 19.52
CA ASN A 245 10.96 -6.34 19.81
C ASN A 245 10.90 -7.87 19.69
N MET A 246 11.60 -8.46 18.70
CA MET A 246 11.68 -9.91 18.54
C MET A 246 12.44 -10.62 19.68
N GLU A 247 13.44 -9.97 20.29
CA GLU A 247 14.21 -10.53 21.42
C GLU A 247 13.41 -10.55 22.73
N ARG A 248 12.32 -9.79 22.81
CA ARG A 248 11.46 -9.72 24.01
C ARG A 248 10.36 -10.77 24.03
N GLU A 249 10.06 -11.37 22.91
CA GLU A 249 9.02 -12.38 22.72
C GLU A 249 9.59 -13.81 22.76
#